data_3927528250e6118b57465b2f23a2a284
#
_entry.id   3927528250e6118b57465b2f23a2a284
#
_cell.length_a   1.000
_cell.length_b   1.000
_cell.length_c   1.000
_cell.angle_alpha   90.00
_cell.angle_beta   90.00
_cell.angle_gamma   90.00
#
_symmetry.space_group_name_H-M   'P 1'
#
loop_
_entity.id
_entity.type
_entity.pdbx_description
1 polymer ?
#
loop_
_entity_poly.entity_id
_entity_poly.type
_entity_poly.pdbx_seq_one_letter_code
_entity_poly.pdbx_strand_id
1 'polypeptide(L)'
;MPAPTNAKGVFTICPTPFDDALKVDTESIKSLVDFLLDTGITGLAILGFLGELHKLNNAERRLVTDTFIQHTKGRVPVWVGVRAHGITGAIEQAQEAQDSGAAAVFAAPLDNASDALLFDYYKAVAGSVKIPVVIHDFPDSFGTEIRPEVVARLGKEGGVNMIKMEEPPVGQKISRIRDLAGDEAMKIFGGLGGMFFLEELQRGAVGTMTGFAYPEVLVEIYNRFAAGDHKGAAAVFDRYCPLIRYEFQPKIGLALRKYIYQQRGAIRSNAIRSPGMRIDALTIKELEATVARVGLSTTARGRQAVKA
;
A
#
# COMPACT_ATOMS: atom_id res chain seq x y z
N MET A 1 18.71 0.13 -16.60
CA MET A 1 17.45 0.66 -16.06
C MET A 1 16.50 -0.50 -15.91
N PRO A 2 15.77 -0.63 -14.79
CA PRO A 2 14.69 -1.61 -14.68
C PRO A 2 13.69 -1.39 -15.82
N ALA A 3 13.10 -2.48 -16.33
CA ALA A 3 12.11 -2.38 -17.40
C ALA A 3 10.91 -1.53 -16.96
N PRO A 4 10.34 -0.68 -17.84
CA PRO A 4 9.14 0.06 -17.52
C PRO A 4 8.02 -0.92 -17.13
N THR A 5 7.45 -0.77 -15.95
CA THR A 5 6.37 -1.63 -15.51
C THR A 5 5.05 -1.08 -16.02
N ASN A 6 4.15 -1.96 -16.46
CA ASN A 6 2.76 -1.62 -16.76
C ASN A 6 1.89 -1.63 -15.50
N ALA A 7 2.50 -1.47 -14.32
CA ALA A 7 1.80 -1.48 -13.05
C ALA A 7 0.75 -0.37 -12.99
N LYS A 8 -0.49 -0.74 -12.68
CA LYS A 8 -1.65 0.13 -12.52
C LYS A 8 -2.73 -0.58 -11.70
N GLY A 9 -3.72 0.16 -11.23
CA GLY A 9 -4.85 -0.41 -10.49
C GLY A 9 -4.64 -0.42 -8.98
N VAL A 10 -5.14 -1.43 -8.29
CA VAL A 10 -5.18 -1.49 -6.83
C VAL A 10 -4.13 -2.44 -6.29
N PHE A 11 -3.16 -1.90 -5.58
CA PHE A 11 -2.17 -2.63 -4.81
C PHE A 11 -2.54 -2.57 -3.33
N THR A 12 -2.87 -3.69 -2.73
CA THR A 12 -3.26 -3.73 -1.32
C THR A 12 -2.03 -3.83 -0.43
N ILE A 13 -1.89 -2.87 0.51
CA ILE A 13 -0.91 -2.99 1.60
C ILE A 13 -1.41 -4.04 2.59
N CYS A 14 -0.73 -5.18 2.63
CA CYS A 14 -1.11 -6.30 3.47
C CYS A 14 -0.62 -6.10 4.91
N PRO A 15 -1.45 -6.33 5.92
CA PRO A 15 -0.96 -6.48 7.28
C PRO A 15 -0.15 -7.79 7.40
N THR A 16 0.79 -7.83 8.33
CA THR A 16 1.43 -9.09 8.74
C THR A 16 0.54 -9.77 9.78
N PRO A 17 -0.04 -10.95 9.50
CA PRO A 17 -0.79 -11.69 10.48
C PRO A 17 0.12 -12.24 11.58
N PHE A 18 -0.35 -12.13 12.82
CA PHE A 18 0.28 -12.77 13.98
C PHE A 18 -0.73 -13.71 14.64
N ASP A 19 -0.23 -14.76 15.28
CA ASP A 19 -1.02 -15.59 16.20
C ASP A 19 -1.21 -14.89 17.56
N ASP A 20 -1.94 -15.54 18.47
CA ASP A 20 -2.21 -14.97 19.79
C ASP A 20 -0.96 -14.90 20.69
N ALA A 21 0.11 -15.65 20.34
CA ALA A 21 1.44 -15.54 20.95
C ALA A 21 2.34 -14.49 20.27
N LEU A 22 1.77 -13.69 19.36
CA LEU A 22 2.45 -12.65 18.59
C LEU A 22 3.57 -13.17 17.66
N LYS A 23 3.54 -14.44 17.28
CA LYS A 23 4.42 -14.98 16.24
C LYS A 23 3.80 -14.76 14.86
N VAL A 24 4.64 -14.68 13.83
CA VAL A 24 4.17 -14.58 12.44
C VAL A 24 3.33 -15.82 12.10
N ASP A 25 2.09 -15.60 11.72
CA ASP A 25 1.14 -16.65 11.33
C ASP A 25 1.17 -16.87 9.81
N THR A 26 1.99 -17.82 9.37
CA THR A 26 2.16 -18.12 7.94
C THR A 26 0.90 -18.70 7.30
N GLU A 27 0.05 -19.42 8.04
CA GLU A 27 -1.21 -19.93 7.51
C GLU A 27 -2.22 -18.80 7.27
N SER A 28 -2.29 -17.82 8.18
CA SER A 28 -3.08 -16.61 7.96
C SER A 28 -2.51 -15.74 6.83
N ILE A 29 -1.20 -15.75 6.56
CA ILE A 29 -0.64 -15.10 5.36
C ILE A 29 -1.23 -15.75 4.10
N LYS A 30 -1.24 -17.07 4.02
CA LYS A 30 -1.76 -17.80 2.85
C LYS A 30 -3.24 -17.52 2.64
N SER A 31 -4.06 -17.62 3.69
CA SER A 31 -5.50 -17.32 3.60
C SER A 31 -5.79 -15.86 3.26
N LEU A 32 -4.98 -14.92 3.75
CA LEU A 32 -5.07 -13.51 3.39
C LEU A 32 -4.77 -13.28 1.90
N VAL A 33 -3.72 -13.92 1.36
CA VAL A 33 -3.39 -13.83 -0.07
C VAL A 33 -4.57 -14.31 -0.91
N ASP A 34 -5.11 -15.51 -0.62
CA ASP A 34 -6.24 -16.05 -1.40
C ASP A 34 -7.49 -15.16 -1.26
N PHE A 35 -7.80 -14.67 -0.06
CA PHE A 35 -8.87 -13.72 0.17
C PHE A 35 -8.71 -12.44 -0.66
N LEU A 36 -7.51 -11.85 -0.67
CA LEU A 36 -7.24 -10.60 -1.39
C LEU A 36 -7.32 -10.80 -2.91
N LEU A 37 -6.83 -11.90 -3.42
CA LEU A 37 -6.93 -12.22 -4.86
C LEU A 37 -8.39 -12.33 -5.32
N ASP A 38 -9.27 -12.89 -4.50
CA ASP A 38 -10.70 -12.98 -4.79
C ASP A 38 -11.40 -11.62 -4.89
N THR A 39 -10.80 -10.55 -4.32
CA THR A 39 -11.33 -9.18 -4.43
C THR A 39 -11.01 -8.51 -5.77
N GLY A 40 -10.12 -9.10 -6.57
CA GLY A 40 -9.74 -8.59 -7.89
C GLY A 40 -8.67 -7.50 -7.88
N ILE A 41 -7.89 -7.42 -6.81
CA ILE A 41 -6.71 -6.54 -6.76
C ILE A 41 -5.71 -6.86 -7.85
N THR A 42 -4.89 -5.89 -8.21
CA THR A 42 -3.86 -6.02 -9.24
C THR A 42 -2.47 -6.30 -8.69
N GLY A 43 -2.27 -6.17 -7.39
CA GLY A 43 -1.00 -6.47 -6.74
C GLY A 43 -1.08 -6.46 -5.21
N LEU A 44 -0.08 -7.07 -4.60
CA LEU A 44 0.12 -7.09 -3.15
C LEU A 44 1.35 -6.23 -2.80
N ALA A 45 1.24 -5.42 -1.76
CA ALA A 45 2.37 -4.70 -1.18
C ALA A 45 2.53 -5.12 0.27
N ILE A 46 3.68 -5.66 0.62
CA ILE A 46 3.98 -6.25 1.93
C ILE A 46 5.11 -5.50 2.62
N LEU A 47 5.24 -5.66 3.92
CA LEU A 47 6.28 -4.99 4.72
C LEU A 47 6.26 -3.46 4.56
N GLY A 48 5.10 -2.87 4.31
CA GLY A 48 4.86 -1.45 4.49
C GLY A 48 4.65 -1.10 5.98
N PHE A 49 4.25 0.15 6.25
CA PHE A 49 3.95 0.58 7.62
C PHE A 49 2.82 -0.27 8.25
N LEU A 50 1.76 -0.54 7.48
CA LEU A 50 0.67 -1.43 7.89
C LEU A 50 1.08 -2.90 7.99
N GLY A 51 2.14 -3.31 7.30
CA GLY A 51 2.78 -4.62 7.44
C GLY A 51 3.65 -4.76 8.69
N GLU A 52 3.69 -3.73 9.54
CA GLU A 52 4.42 -3.73 10.81
C GLU A 52 5.93 -4.03 10.65
N LEU A 53 6.54 -3.68 9.48
CA LEU A 53 7.93 -4.02 9.17
C LEU A 53 8.93 -3.59 10.25
N HIS A 54 8.67 -2.47 10.93
CA HIS A 54 9.50 -1.92 12.00
C HIS A 54 9.44 -2.71 13.31
N LYS A 55 8.57 -3.72 13.39
CA LYS A 55 8.39 -4.61 14.55
C LYS A 55 8.86 -6.03 14.27
N LEU A 56 9.42 -6.27 13.09
CA LEU A 56 9.92 -7.57 12.67
C LEU A 56 11.44 -7.59 12.68
N ASN A 57 12.02 -8.67 13.16
CA ASN A 57 13.44 -8.91 12.94
C ASN A 57 13.71 -9.41 11.50
N ASN A 58 14.99 -9.50 11.10
CA ASN A 58 15.35 -9.86 9.74
C ASN A 58 14.85 -11.25 9.33
N ALA A 59 14.90 -12.24 10.22
CA ALA A 59 14.42 -13.59 9.93
C ALA A 59 12.89 -13.60 9.71
N GLU A 60 12.12 -12.84 10.51
CA GLU A 60 10.69 -12.70 10.34
C GLU A 60 10.32 -11.93 9.05
N ARG A 61 11.07 -10.90 8.71
CA ARG A 61 10.87 -10.15 7.44
C ARG A 61 11.06 -11.08 6.25
N ARG A 62 12.11 -11.91 6.26
CA ARG A 62 12.35 -12.91 5.23
C ARG A 62 11.22 -13.96 5.20
N LEU A 63 10.82 -14.50 6.35
CA LEU A 63 9.72 -15.46 6.46
C LEU A 63 8.42 -14.90 5.86
N VAL A 64 8.07 -13.66 6.18
CA VAL A 64 6.88 -12.98 5.64
C VAL A 64 7.00 -12.82 4.13
N THR A 65 8.13 -12.32 3.63
CA THR A 65 8.39 -12.12 2.20
C THR A 65 8.27 -13.42 1.42
N ASP A 66 8.99 -14.45 1.85
CA ASP A 66 9.01 -15.75 1.18
C ASP A 66 7.61 -16.40 1.19
N THR A 67 6.88 -16.32 2.31
CA THR A 67 5.53 -16.89 2.42
C THR A 67 4.55 -16.21 1.46
N PHE A 68 4.54 -14.87 1.42
CA PHE A 68 3.67 -14.13 0.48
C PHE A 68 4.00 -14.46 -0.98
N ILE A 69 5.28 -14.40 -1.37
CA ILE A 69 5.71 -14.62 -2.75
C ILE A 69 5.42 -16.06 -3.19
N GLN A 70 5.82 -17.04 -2.38
CA GLN A 70 5.62 -18.45 -2.69
C GLN A 70 4.13 -18.83 -2.78
N HIS A 71 3.28 -18.30 -1.90
CA HIS A 71 1.85 -18.60 -1.94
C HIS A 71 1.12 -17.85 -3.06
N THR A 72 1.56 -16.62 -3.37
CA THR A 72 0.99 -15.85 -4.51
C THR A 72 1.24 -16.56 -5.85
N LYS A 73 2.35 -17.28 -6.00
CA LYS A 73 2.69 -18.08 -7.21
C LYS A 73 2.59 -17.28 -8.51
N GLY A 74 2.95 -15.99 -8.47
CA GLY A 74 2.92 -15.12 -9.65
C GLY A 74 1.51 -14.73 -10.14
N ARG A 75 0.43 -15.06 -9.42
CA ARG A 75 -0.95 -14.67 -9.78
C ARG A 75 -1.12 -13.16 -9.88
N VAL A 76 -0.43 -12.42 -9.04
CA VAL A 76 -0.27 -10.95 -9.09
C VAL A 76 1.15 -10.59 -8.64
N PRO A 77 1.68 -9.40 -9.00
CA PRO A 77 2.97 -8.94 -8.49
C PRO A 77 2.94 -8.70 -6.98
N VAL A 78 4.02 -9.08 -6.30
CA VAL A 78 4.25 -8.77 -4.87
C VAL A 78 5.35 -7.72 -4.79
N TRP A 79 5.05 -6.58 -4.18
CA TRP A 79 5.98 -5.49 -3.91
C TRP A 79 6.38 -5.51 -2.43
N VAL A 80 7.67 -5.31 -2.15
CA VAL A 80 8.22 -5.45 -0.80
C VAL A 80 8.71 -4.11 -0.28
N GLY A 81 8.30 -3.75 0.94
CA GLY A 81 8.74 -2.53 1.61
C GLY A 81 10.18 -2.60 2.08
N VAL A 82 10.91 -1.52 1.85
CA VAL A 82 12.28 -1.30 2.29
C VAL A 82 12.30 -0.10 3.24
N ARG A 83 12.85 -0.28 4.43
CA ARG A 83 13.10 0.82 5.36
C ARG A 83 14.37 0.54 6.15
N ALA A 84 15.36 1.41 6.01
CA ALA A 84 16.62 1.35 6.72
C ALA A 84 17.06 2.77 7.10
N HIS A 85 17.92 2.88 8.11
CA HIS A 85 18.47 4.18 8.54
C HIS A 85 19.68 4.66 7.68
N GLY A 86 20.08 3.87 6.67
CA GLY A 86 21.19 4.21 5.79
C GLY A 86 21.11 3.49 4.45
N ILE A 87 21.88 4.00 3.48
CA ILE A 87 21.88 3.51 2.09
C ILE A 87 22.25 2.03 2.02
N THR A 88 23.29 1.61 2.72
CA THR A 88 23.76 0.21 2.70
C THR A 88 22.67 -0.76 3.13
N GLY A 89 22.02 -0.50 4.27
CA GLY A 89 20.93 -1.38 4.75
C GLY A 89 19.70 -1.38 3.82
N ALA A 90 19.42 -0.25 3.14
CA ALA A 90 18.34 -0.20 2.16
C ALA A 90 18.68 -1.04 0.92
N ILE A 91 19.93 -1.00 0.45
CA ILE A 91 20.42 -1.83 -0.65
C ILE A 91 20.33 -3.31 -0.30
N GLU A 92 20.80 -3.71 0.88
CA GLU A 92 20.72 -5.09 1.35
C GLU A 92 19.27 -5.59 1.37
N GLN A 93 18.33 -4.81 1.95
CA GLN A 93 16.92 -5.15 1.98
C GLN A 93 16.28 -5.25 0.58
N ALA A 94 16.67 -4.36 -0.34
CA ALA A 94 16.16 -4.39 -1.71
C ALA A 94 16.66 -5.62 -2.48
N GLN A 95 17.94 -5.99 -2.30
CA GLN A 95 18.53 -7.19 -2.88
C GLN A 95 17.91 -8.47 -2.32
N GLU A 96 17.74 -8.56 -0.98
CA GLU A 96 17.04 -9.70 -0.35
C GLU A 96 15.61 -9.87 -0.89
N ALA A 97 14.88 -8.77 -1.05
CA ALA A 97 13.54 -8.81 -1.63
C ALA A 97 13.56 -9.30 -3.09
N GLN A 98 14.49 -8.82 -3.90
CA GLN A 98 14.69 -9.29 -5.27
C GLN A 98 15.01 -10.78 -5.32
N ASP A 99 15.93 -11.25 -4.48
CA ASP A 99 16.35 -12.66 -4.43
C ASP A 99 15.20 -13.59 -3.98
N SER A 100 14.29 -13.10 -3.14
CA SER A 100 13.05 -13.79 -2.79
C SER A 100 12.02 -13.80 -3.94
N GLY A 101 12.23 -13.03 -5.02
CA GLY A 101 11.32 -12.98 -6.17
C GLY A 101 10.29 -11.83 -6.13
N ALA A 102 10.56 -10.76 -5.41
CA ALA A 102 9.72 -9.56 -5.45
C ALA A 102 9.64 -8.97 -6.86
N ALA A 103 8.47 -8.48 -7.26
CA ALA A 103 8.27 -7.80 -8.54
C ALA A 103 8.72 -6.34 -8.52
N ALA A 104 8.79 -5.72 -7.36
CA ALA A 104 9.33 -4.38 -7.10
C ALA A 104 9.62 -4.22 -5.60
N VAL A 105 10.38 -3.18 -5.25
CA VAL A 105 10.48 -2.71 -3.87
C VAL A 105 9.91 -1.30 -3.77
N PHE A 106 9.30 -0.96 -2.62
CA PHE A 106 8.93 0.41 -2.31
C PHE A 106 9.71 0.88 -1.08
N ALA A 107 10.51 1.92 -1.28
CA ALA A 107 11.49 2.37 -0.30
C ALA A 107 11.02 3.62 0.43
N ALA A 108 11.01 3.58 1.76
CA ALA A 108 10.85 4.75 2.59
C ALA A 108 12.06 5.66 2.47
N PRO A 109 11.90 7.01 2.56
CA PRO A 109 13.03 7.92 2.57
C PRO A 109 13.89 7.72 3.82
N LEU A 110 15.11 8.23 3.77
CA LEU A 110 15.95 8.39 4.97
C LEU A 110 15.38 9.49 5.86
N ASP A 111 15.54 9.33 7.16
CA ASP A 111 15.07 10.30 8.15
C ASP A 111 15.83 11.64 8.02
N ASN A 112 15.13 12.77 8.02
CA ASN A 112 15.67 14.14 7.96
C ASN A 112 16.66 14.38 6.80
N ALA A 113 16.48 13.73 5.66
CA ALA A 113 17.36 13.81 4.52
C ALA A 113 17.15 15.11 3.72
N SER A 114 18.25 15.69 3.23
CA SER A 114 18.21 16.76 2.24
C SER A 114 17.81 16.21 0.86
N ASP A 115 17.37 17.09 -0.05
CA ASP A 115 17.03 16.73 -1.42
C ASP A 115 18.15 16.01 -2.18
N ALA A 116 19.39 16.47 -2.00
CA ALA A 116 20.55 15.83 -2.61
C ALA A 116 20.74 14.41 -2.08
N LEU A 117 20.64 14.22 -0.76
CA LEU A 117 20.75 12.90 -0.14
C LEU A 117 19.60 11.99 -0.56
N LEU A 118 18.36 12.50 -0.66
CA LEU A 118 17.22 11.73 -1.15
C LEU A 118 17.43 11.24 -2.59
N PHE A 119 17.92 12.12 -3.46
CA PHE A 119 18.25 11.75 -4.83
C PHE A 119 19.30 10.65 -4.89
N ASP A 120 20.42 10.82 -4.17
CA ASP A 120 21.51 9.85 -4.14
C ASP A 120 21.08 8.52 -3.54
N TYR A 121 20.26 8.55 -2.48
CA TYR A 121 19.68 7.37 -1.84
C TYR A 121 18.85 6.54 -2.81
N TYR A 122 17.82 7.14 -3.42
CA TYR A 122 16.95 6.42 -4.34
C TYR A 122 17.67 5.93 -5.58
N LYS A 123 18.59 6.73 -6.11
CA LYS A 123 19.44 6.33 -7.24
C LYS A 123 20.35 5.16 -6.89
N ALA A 124 20.95 5.14 -5.69
CA ALA A 124 21.79 4.04 -5.23
C ALA A 124 20.99 2.74 -5.05
N VAL A 125 19.80 2.83 -4.41
CA VAL A 125 18.91 1.66 -4.26
C VAL A 125 18.46 1.14 -5.63
N ALA A 126 18.04 2.02 -6.55
CA ALA A 126 17.63 1.63 -7.90
C ALA A 126 18.77 1.01 -8.71
N GLY A 127 20.00 1.50 -8.52
CA GLY A 127 21.20 0.94 -9.18
C GLY A 127 21.64 -0.42 -8.63
N SER A 128 21.18 -0.82 -7.44
CA SER A 128 21.59 -2.05 -6.76
C SER A 128 20.73 -3.27 -7.11
N VAL A 129 19.58 -3.08 -7.74
CA VAL A 129 18.62 -4.14 -8.10
C VAL A 129 18.18 -4.04 -9.56
N LYS A 130 17.66 -5.13 -10.09
CA LYS A 130 17.10 -5.21 -11.46
C LYS A 130 15.59 -4.98 -11.50
N ILE A 131 14.94 -5.07 -10.34
CA ILE A 131 13.50 -4.82 -10.19
C ILE A 131 13.23 -3.33 -9.96
N PRO A 132 12.04 -2.82 -10.30
CA PRO A 132 11.68 -1.43 -10.06
C PRO A 132 11.74 -1.02 -8.60
N VAL A 133 12.12 0.26 -8.37
CA VAL A 133 12.05 0.91 -7.07
C VAL A 133 10.92 1.94 -7.09
N VAL A 134 10.07 1.93 -6.08
CA VAL A 134 8.96 2.85 -5.90
C VAL A 134 9.29 3.78 -4.73
N ILE A 135 9.17 5.09 -4.92
CA ILE A 135 9.29 6.06 -3.81
C ILE A 135 8.09 5.86 -2.87
N HIS A 136 8.34 5.74 -1.57
CA HIS A 136 7.28 5.75 -0.57
C HIS A 136 7.25 7.12 0.13
N ASP A 137 6.40 8.00 -0.35
CA ASP A 137 6.28 9.38 0.11
C ASP A 137 5.15 9.50 1.13
N PHE A 138 5.51 9.43 2.42
CA PHE A 138 4.58 9.52 3.54
C PHE A 138 5.21 10.28 4.71
N PRO A 139 5.32 11.64 4.62
CA PRO A 139 6.04 12.45 5.59
C PRO A 139 5.48 12.35 7.01
N ASP A 140 4.16 12.20 7.20
CA ASP A 140 3.55 12.00 8.53
C ASP A 140 4.11 10.79 9.29
N SER A 141 4.61 9.79 8.57
CA SER A 141 5.19 8.57 9.16
C SER A 141 6.70 8.55 9.16
N PHE A 142 7.34 9.25 8.22
CA PHE A 142 8.79 9.20 8.03
C PHE A 142 9.51 10.48 8.43
N GLY A 143 8.78 11.57 8.67
CA GLY A 143 9.36 12.86 9.05
C GLY A 143 10.19 13.53 7.95
N THR A 144 10.10 13.04 6.71
CA THR A 144 10.86 13.55 5.57
C THR A 144 9.92 13.83 4.42
N GLU A 145 9.88 15.07 3.97
CA GLU A 145 9.17 15.50 2.76
C GLU A 145 10.05 15.26 1.53
N ILE A 146 9.45 14.79 0.44
CA ILE A 146 10.14 14.63 -0.84
C ILE A 146 9.54 15.61 -1.84
N ARG A 147 10.28 16.68 -2.14
CA ARG A 147 9.77 17.73 -3.02
C ARG A 147 9.49 17.21 -4.45
N PRO A 148 8.46 17.75 -5.14
CA PRO A 148 8.13 17.36 -6.51
C PRO A 148 9.29 17.44 -7.48
N GLU A 149 10.21 18.39 -7.29
CA GLU A 149 11.43 18.55 -8.08
C GLU A 149 12.37 17.36 -7.96
N VAL A 150 12.52 16.80 -6.74
CA VAL A 150 13.34 15.61 -6.48
C VAL A 150 12.69 14.39 -7.13
N VAL A 151 11.37 14.22 -6.98
CA VAL A 151 10.61 13.12 -7.61
C VAL A 151 10.77 13.17 -9.13
N ALA A 152 10.56 14.34 -9.74
CA ALA A 152 10.69 14.51 -11.18
C ALA A 152 12.11 14.21 -11.68
N ARG A 153 13.13 14.64 -10.94
CA ARG A 153 14.52 14.36 -11.26
C ARG A 153 14.85 12.88 -11.16
N LEU A 154 14.33 12.19 -10.14
CA LEU A 154 14.47 10.73 -9.99
C LEU A 154 13.87 9.97 -11.18
N GLY A 155 12.72 10.41 -11.69
CA GLY A 155 12.11 9.85 -12.89
C GLY A 155 12.95 10.01 -14.14
N LYS A 156 13.58 11.18 -14.31
CA LYS A 156 14.39 11.51 -15.51
C LYS A 156 15.80 10.95 -15.46
N GLU A 157 16.46 10.97 -14.32
CA GLU A 157 17.90 10.75 -14.18
C GLU A 157 18.26 9.66 -13.17
N GLY A 158 17.36 9.37 -12.22
CA GLY A 158 17.61 8.46 -11.09
C GLY A 158 17.24 7.02 -11.34
N GLY A 159 16.54 6.71 -12.43
CA GLY A 159 16.05 5.35 -12.71
C GLY A 159 14.88 4.89 -11.83
N VAL A 160 14.18 5.83 -11.17
CA VAL A 160 13.02 5.57 -10.33
C VAL A 160 11.80 6.23 -10.96
N ASN A 161 10.87 5.45 -11.47
CA ASN A 161 9.74 5.93 -12.27
C ASN A 161 8.37 5.66 -11.65
N MET A 162 8.34 5.36 -10.36
CA MET A 162 7.09 5.13 -9.62
C MET A 162 7.16 5.77 -8.24
N ILE A 163 6.01 6.28 -7.78
CA ILE A 163 5.83 6.84 -6.44
C ILE A 163 4.48 6.39 -5.86
N LYS A 164 4.49 5.99 -4.60
CA LYS A 164 3.31 5.95 -3.73
C LYS A 164 3.26 7.27 -2.97
N MET A 165 2.28 8.09 -3.28
CA MET A 165 2.18 9.47 -2.82
C MET A 165 1.11 9.61 -1.73
N GLU A 166 1.53 10.01 -0.53
CA GLU A 166 0.67 10.16 0.64
C GLU A 166 0.89 11.50 1.37
N GLU A 167 1.45 12.50 0.69
CA GLU A 167 1.64 13.84 1.26
C GLU A 167 0.51 14.80 0.86
N PRO A 168 -0.31 15.26 1.81
CA PRO A 168 -1.29 16.31 1.55
C PRO A 168 -0.61 17.68 1.27
N PRO A 169 -1.18 18.50 0.38
CA PRO A 169 -2.38 18.28 -0.42
C PRO A 169 -2.10 17.41 -1.67
N VAL A 170 -2.53 16.14 -1.60
CA VAL A 170 -2.18 15.08 -2.57
C VAL A 170 -2.43 15.50 -4.03
N GLY A 171 -3.56 16.08 -4.32
CA GLY A 171 -3.92 16.45 -5.69
C GLY A 171 -3.00 17.51 -6.28
N GLN A 172 -2.58 18.50 -5.51
CA GLN A 172 -1.66 19.55 -5.99
C GLN A 172 -0.26 18.99 -6.23
N LYS A 173 0.22 18.11 -5.33
CA LYS A 173 1.53 17.46 -5.48
C LYS A 173 1.56 16.54 -6.71
N ILE A 174 0.48 15.78 -6.97
CA ILE A 174 0.34 14.97 -8.20
C ILE A 174 0.49 15.85 -9.44
N SER A 175 -0.30 16.93 -9.53
CA SER A 175 -0.23 17.84 -10.68
C SER A 175 1.18 18.42 -10.85
N ARG A 176 1.81 18.86 -9.77
CA ARG A 176 3.17 19.43 -9.82
C ARG A 176 4.23 18.41 -10.26
N ILE A 177 4.15 17.18 -9.79
CA ILE A 177 5.08 16.12 -10.23
C ILE A 177 4.89 15.85 -11.73
N ARG A 178 3.64 15.76 -12.21
CA ARG A 178 3.35 15.52 -13.64
C ARG A 178 3.84 16.67 -14.52
N ASP A 179 3.60 17.92 -14.12
CA ASP A 179 4.08 19.11 -14.84
C ASP A 179 5.61 19.10 -14.98
N LEU A 180 6.32 18.69 -13.92
CA LEU A 180 7.78 18.67 -13.91
C LEU A 180 8.36 17.46 -14.62
N ALA A 181 7.81 16.27 -14.40
CA ALA A 181 8.36 15.00 -14.90
C ALA A 181 7.91 14.70 -16.33
N GLY A 182 6.68 15.06 -16.66
CA GLY A 182 5.94 14.53 -17.80
C GLY A 182 5.23 13.21 -17.44
N ASP A 183 4.14 12.93 -18.13
CA ASP A 183 3.21 11.84 -17.82
C ASP A 183 3.84 10.45 -17.85
N GLU A 184 4.83 10.23 -18.72
CA GLU A 184 5.48 8.94 -18.91
C GLU A 184 6.66 8.70 -17.96
N ALA A 185 7.22 9.77 -17.39
CA ALA A 185 8.44 9.64 -16.58
C ALA A 185 8.18 9.19 -15.14
N MET A 186 6.97 9.42 -14.61
CA MET A 186 6.63 9.08 -13.22
C MET A 186 5.20 8.55 -13.12
N LYS A 187 5.05 7.29 -12.76
CA LYS A 187 3.76 6.67 -12.43
C LYS A 187 3.42 6.92 -10.97
N ILE A 188 2.26 7.50 -10.72
CA ILE A 188 1.83 7.90 -9.38
C ILE A 188 0.73 6.96 -8.92
N PHE A 189 0.96 6.31 -7.78
CA PHE A 189 -0.07 5.60 -7.01
C PHE A 189 -0.51 6.47 -5.85
N GLY A 190 -1.81 6.63 -5.66
CA GLY A 190 -2.36 7.25 -4.48
C GLY A 190 -2.17 6.38 -3.23
N GLY A 191 -2.58 6.91 -2.10
CA GLY A 191 -2.48 6.22 -0.81
C GLY A 191 -3.55 6.68 0.18
N LEU A 192 -3.15 7.04 1.38
CA LEU A 192 -4.01 7.60 2.45
C LEU A 192 -5.33 6.84 2.64
N GLY A 193 -5.29 5.49 2.65
CA GLY A 193 -6.48 4.66 2.81
C GLY A 193 -7.45 4.70 1.63
N GLY A 194 -7.14 5.43 0.57
CA GLY A 194 -8.04 5.68 -0.57
C GLY A 194 -8.95 6.90 -0.39
N MET A 195 -8.70 7.75 0.64
CA MET A 195 -9.57 8.91 0.94
C MET A 195 -9.69 9.92 -0.20
N PHE A 196 -8.69 10.00 -1.07
CA PHE A 196 -8.66 10.92 -2.21
C PHE A 196 -8.57 10.18 -3.55
N PHE A 197 -8.92 8.88 -3.56
CA PHE A 197 -8.66 8.02 -4.71
C PHE A 197 -9.34 8.50 -5.99
N LEU A 198 -10.55 9.05 -5.90
CA LEU A 198 -11.25 9.60 -7.06
C LEU A 198 -10.50 10.81 -7.65
N GLU A 199 -10.10 11.76 -6.81
CA GLU A 199 -9.37 12.97 -7.21
C GLU A 199 -7.95 12.63 -7.70
N GLU A 200 -7.31 11.64 -7.10
CA GLU A 200 -6.00 11.13 -7.53
C GLU A 200 -6.09 10.57 -8.97
N LEU A 201 -7.11 9.76 -9.26
CA LEU A 201 -7.36 9.24 -10.61
C LEU A 201 -7.66 10.37 -11.61
N GLN A 202 -8.49 11.37 -11.24
CA GLN A 202 -8.78 12.53 -12.07
C GLN A 202 -7.54 13.35 -12.42
N ARG A 203 -6.51 13.31 -11.56
CA ARG A 203 -5.22 13.97 -11.78
C ARG A 203 -4.17 13.06 -12.40
N GLY A 204 -4.57 11.87 -12.87
CA GLY A 204 -3.74 10.95 -13.63
C GLY A 204 -2.91 9.97 -12.80
N ALA A 205 -3.28 9.73 -11.54
CA ALA A 205 -2.76 8.57 -10.83
C ALA A 205 -3.13 7.29 -11.59
N VAL A 206 -2.18 6.35 -11.67
CA VAL A 206 -2.37 5.08 -12.39
C VAL A 206 -3.08 4.03 -11.53
N GLY A 207 -3.35 4.33 -10.28
CA GLY A 207 -3.99 3.44 -9.32
C GLY A 207 -3.75 3.90 -7.89
N THR A 208 -3.94 3.00 -6.93
CA THR A 208 -3.65 3.24 -5.52
C THR A 208 -2.85 2.10 -4.90
N MET A 209 -1.96 2.43 -3.97
CA MET A 209 -1.25 1.48 -3.13
C MET A 209 -1.61 1.78 -1.67
N THR A 210 -2.63 1.11 -1.15
CA THR A 210 -3.14 1.42 0.18
C THR A 210 -3.72 0.20 0.88
N GLY A 211 -3.87 0.30 2.21
CA GLY A 211 -4.59 -0.68 2.99
C GLY A 211 -6.02 -0.22 3.26
N PHE A 212 -6.96 -1.01 2.81
CA PHE A 212 -8.39 -0.88 3.11
C PHE A 212 -8.97 -2.29 3.18
N ALA A 213 -9.76 -2.62 4.19
CA ALA A 213 -10.19 -3.99 4.42
C ALA A 213 -11.33 -4.46 3.49
N TYR A 214 -11.78 -3.58 2.59
CA TYR A 214 -12.68 -3.88 1.47
C TYR A 214 -12.04 -3.46 0.15
N PRO A 215 -10.91 -4.05 -0.26
CA PRO A 215 -10.19 -3.63 -1.46
C PRO A 215 -11.04 -3.76 -2.73
N GLU A 216 -12.05 -4.63 -2.75
CA GLU A 216 -13.04 -4.75 -3.84
C GLU A 216 -13.77 -3.43 -4.14
N VAL A 217 -13.95 -2.56 -3.16
CA VAL A 217 -14.52 -1.21 -3.36
C VAL A 217 -13.57 -0.35 -4.19
N LEU A 218 -12.29 -0.34 -3.84
CA LEU A 218 -11.28 0.42 -4.59
C LEU A 218 -11.10 -0.16 -6.01
N VAL A 219 -11.19 -1.48 -6.15
CA VAL A 219 -11.17 -2.15 -7.46
C VAL A 219 -12.34 -1.70 -8.32
N GLU A 220 -13.55 -1.61 -7.76
CA GLU A 220 -14.73 -1.15 -8.49
C GLU A 220 -14.60 0.31 -8.92
N ILE A 221 -14.13 1.21 -8.04
CA ILE A 221 -13.87 2.61 -8.36
C ILE A 221 -12.87 2.70 -9.52
N TYR A 222 -11.75 1.97 -9.42
CA TYR A 222 -10.72 1.96 -10.45
C TYR A 222 -11.25 1.45 -11.80
N ASN A 223 -11.95 0.32 -11.79
CA ASN A 223 -12.43 -0.30 -13.02
C ASN A 223 -13.45 0.59 -13.75
N ARG A 224 -14.39 1.22 -13.03
CA ARG A 224 -15.33 2.18 -13.61
C ARG A 224 -14.60 3.37 -14.19
N PHE A 225 -13.69 3.96 -13.42
CA PHE A 225 -12.92 5.12 -13.89
C PHE A 225 -12.10 4.78 -15.15
N ALA A 226 -11.40 3.66 -15.15
CA ALA A 226 -10.59 3.20 -16.28
C ALA A 226 -11.44 2.86 -17.54
N ALA A 227 -12.70 2.48 -17.35
CA ALA A 227 -13.67 2.26 -18.42
C ALA A 227 -14.34 3.54 -18.93
N GLY A 228 -14.02 4.73 -18.37
CA GLY A 228 -14.63 6.01 -18.71
C GLY A 228 -15.95 6.30 -17.98
N ASP A 229 -16.43 5.41 -17.11
CA ASP A 229 -17.60 5.63 -16.27
C ASP A 229 -17.24 6.46 -15.02
N HIS A 230 -16.89 7.72 -15.24
CA HIS A 230 -16.48 8.62 -14.15
C HIS A 230 -17.62 8.91 -13.17
N LYS A 231 -18.87 8.94 -13.64
CA LYS A 231 -20.05 9.15 -12.78
C LYS A 231 -20.29 7.93 -11.87
N GLY A 232 -20.20 6.73 -12.43
CA GLY A 232 -20.30 5.50 -11.65
C GLY A 232 -19.17 5.34 -10.66
N ALA A 233 -17.93 5.70 -11.03
CA ALA A 233 -16.79 5.70 -10.11
C ALA A 233 -17.02 6.65 -8.92
N ALA A 234 -17.52 7.88 -9.19
CA ALA A 234 -17.85 8.85 -8.15
C ALA A 234 -18.97 8.35 -7.24
N ALA A 235 -20.04 7.77 -7.78
CA ALA A 235 -21.14 7.23 -6.99
C ALA A 235 -20.68 6.09 -6.04
N VAL A 236 -19.77 5.22 -6.49
CA VAL A 236 -19.17 4.18 -5.64
C VAL A 236 -18.30 4.82 -4.56
N PHE A 237 -17.44 5.77 -4.92
CA PHE A 237 -16.58 6.48 -3.96
C PHE A 237 -17.41 7.17 -2.88
N ASP A 238 -18.41 7.98 -3.25
CA ASP A 238 -19.27 8.72 -2.32
C ASP A 238 -20.00 7.78 -1.35
N ARG A 239 -20.50 6.65 -1.85
CA ARG A 239 -21.19 5.64 -1.02
C ARG A 239 -20.27 5.08 0.07
N TYR A 240 -19.02 4.77 -0.26
CA TYR A 240 -18.10 4.10 0.65
C TYR A 240 -17.12 5.05 1.37
N CYS A 241 -17.06 6.32 0.99
CA CYS A 241 -16.22 7.34 1.63
C CYS A 241 -16.37 7.39 3.17
N PRO A 242 -17.57 7.23 3.78
CA PRO A 242 -17.70 7.18 5.24
C PRO A 242 -16.88 6.06 5.89
N LEU A 243 -16.80 4.88 5.26
CA LEU A 243 -16.01 3.76 5.77
C LEU A 243 -14.52 3.94 5.48
N ILE A 244 -14.16 4.39 4.27
CA ILE A 244 -12.78 4.70 3.90
C ILE A 244 -12.18 5.68 4.92
N ARG A 245 -12.90 6.78 5.21
CA ARG A 245 -12.50 7.75 6.22
C ARG A 245 -12.41 7.14 7.61
N TYR A 246 -13.41 6.33 8.02
CA TYR A 246 -13.44 5.75 9.38
C TYR A 246 -12.26 4.79 9.59
N GLU A 247 -11.93 3.99 8.60
CA GLU A 247 -10.83 3.02 8.67
C GLU A 247 -9.44 3.68 8.62
N PHE A 248 -9.33 4.88 8.03
CA PHE A 248 -8.07 5.63 7.93
C PHE A 248 -7.76 6.47 9.18
N GLN A 249 -8.32 6.16 10.32
CA GLN A 249 -8.00 6.89 11.55
C GLN A 249 -6.53 6.71 11.94
N PRO A 250 -5.80 7.81 12.24
CA PRO A 250 -4.43 7.73 12.73
C PRO A 250 -4.32 6.80 13.95
N LYS A 251 -3.22 6.07 14.04
CA LYS A 251 -2.85 5.17 15.14
C LYS A 251 -3.68 3.88 15.25
N ILE A 252 -5.00 3.90 15.01
CA ILE A 252 -5.88 2.72 15.15
C ILE A 252 -6.28 2.06 13.81
N GLY A 253 -5.97 2.69 12.67
CA GLY A 253 -6.37 2.18 11.36
C GLY A 253 -5.92 0.74 11.06
N LEU A 254 -4.74 0.33 11.54
CA LEU A 254 -4.30 -1.06 11.43
C LEU A 254 -5.18 -2.02 12.25
N ALA A 255 -5.57 -1.62 13.46
CA ALA A 255 -6.41 -2.44 14.32
C ALA A 255 -7.82 -2.63 13.73
N LEU A 256 -8.40 -1.55 13.15
CA LEU A 256 -9.68 -1.61 12.45
C LEU A 256 -9.62 -2.60 11.28
N ARG A 257 -8.57 -2.53 10.46
CA ARG A 257 -8.39 -3.42 9.29
C ARG A 257 -8.19 -4.87 9.69
N LYS A 258 -7.30 -5.14 10.67
CA LYS A 258 -7.09 -6.51 11.15
C LYS A 258 -8.36 -7.10 11.76
N TYR A 259 -9.16 -6.29 12.49
CA TYR A 259 -10.45 -6.72 13.00
C TYR A 259 -11.38 -7.15 11.84
N ILE A 260 -11.55 -6.30 10.82
CA ILE A 260 -12.38 -6.65 9.66
C ILE A 260 -11.85 -7.88 8.92
N TYR A 261 -10.56 -7.99 8.68
CA TYR A 261 -9.98 -9.18 8.03
C TYR A 261 -10.23 -10.45 8.85
N GLN A 262 -10.19 -10.38 10.18
CA GLN A 262 -10.54 -11.50 11.03
C GLN A 262 -12.03 -11.86 10.91
N GLN A 263 -12.91 -10.88 11.01
CA GLN A 263 -14.36 -11.10 10.88
C GLN A 263 -14.73 -11.69 9.50
N ARG A 264 -14.06 -11.25 8.45
CA ARG A 264 -14.21 -11.75 7.09
C ARG A 264 -13.50 -13.10 6.85
N GLY A 265 -12.83 -13.64 7.84
CA GLY A 265 -12.15 -14.94 7.79
C GLY A 265 -10.88 -14.96 6.90
N ALA A 266 -10.29 -13.79 6.66
CA ALA A 266 -9.04 -13.67 5.93
C ALA A 266 -7.81 -14.00 6.80
N ILE A 267 -7.88 -13.72 8.09
CA ILE A 267 -6.85 -14.03 9.10
C ILE A 267 -7.50 -14.63 10.35
N ARG A 268 -6.76 -15.42 11.12
CA ARG A 268 -7.27 -16.08 12.33
C ARG A 268 -7.33 -15.17 13.54
N SER A 269 -6.37 -14.26 13.67
CA SER A 269 -6.23 -13.34 14.81
C SER A 269 -5.99 -11.91 14.34
N ASN A 270 -6.60 -10.93 15.04
CA ASN A 270 -6.38 -9.52 14.81
C ASN A 270 -5.22 -8.93 15.65
N ALA A 271 -4.37 -9.78 16.20
CA ALA A 271 -3.26 -9.41 17.07
C ALA A 271 -2.32 -8.39 16.39
N ILE A 272 -1.86 -7.42 17.19
CA ILE A 272 -0.93 -6.37 16.79
C ILE A 272 0.23 -6.37 17.78
N ARG A 273 1.46 -6.29 17.26
CA ARG A 273 2.66 -6.14 18.08
C ARG A 273 2.80 -4.73 18.65
N SER A 274 3.39 -4.61 19.81
CA SER A 274 3.80 -3.33 20.39
C SER A 274 5.00 -2.72 19.61
N PRO A 275 5.05 -1.38 19.45
CA PRO A 275 4.02 -0.42 19.81
C PRO A 275 2.81 -0.51 18.86
N GLY A 276 1.60 -0.47 19.40
CA GLY A 276 0.36 -0.54 18.61
C GLY A 276 -0.85 -0.30 19.51
N MET A 277 -1.88 0.32 18.97
CA MET A 277 -3.11 0.59 19.69
C MET A 277 -4.14 -0.50 19.41
N ARG A 278 -4.87 -0.89 20.43
CA ARG A 278 -6.07 -1.73 20.32
C ARG A 278 -7.30 -0.85 20.18
N ILE A 279 -8.35 -1.37 19.61
CA ILE A 279 -9.66 -0.73 19.55
C ILE A 279 -10.54 -1.24 20.69
N ASP A 280 -11.34 -0.35 21.25
CA ASP A 280 -12.29 -0.68 22.31
C ASP A 280 -13.63 -1.16 21.74
N ALA A 281 -14.51 -1.62 22.63
CA ALA A 281 -15.80 -2.17 22.25
C ALA A 281 -16.73 -1.13 21.58
N LEU A 282 -16.59 0.16 21.95
CA LEU A 282 -17.39 1.22 21.32
C LEU A 282 -16.90 1.49 19.89
N THR A 283 -15.61 1.56 19.69
CA THR A 283 -14.98 1.69 18.36
C THR A 283 -15.37 0.54 17.43
N ILE A 284 -15.46 -0.70 17.96
CA ILE A 284 -15.93 -1.86 17.19
C ILE A 284 -17.40 -1.65 16.77
N LYS A 285 -18.28 -1.25 17.68
CA LYS A 285 -19.70 -0.98 17.37
C LYS A 285 -19.85 0.13 16.32
N GLU A 286 -19.07 1.21 16.42
CA GLU A 286 -19.07 2.30 15.44
C GLU A 286 -18.60 1.83 14.06
N LEU A 287 -17.55 1.00 14.01
CA LEU A 287 -17.07 0.39 12.78
C LEU A 287 -18.13 -0.48 12.12
N GLU A 288 -18.72 -1.40 12.87
CA GLU A 288 -19.78 -2.30 12.40
C GLU A 288 -21.02 -1.54 11.92
N ALA A 289 -21.44 -0.51 12.65
CA ALA A 289 -22.54 0.37 12.24
C ALA A 289 -22.19 1.14 10.95
N THR A 290 -20.94 1.56 10.79
CA THR A 290 -20.50 2.23 9.56
C THR A 290 -20.47 1.26 8.37
N VAL A 291 -19.95 0.05 8.56
CA VAL A 291 -19.99 -1.04 7.55
C VAL A 291 -21.42 -1.32 7.10
N ALA A 292 -22.34 -1.51 8.06
CA ALA A 292 -23.77 -1.77 7.76
C ALA A 292 -24.42 -0.59 7.03
N ARG A 293 -24.15 0.64 7.45
CA ARG A 293 -24.71 1.85 6.86
C ARG A 293 -24.33 2.04 5.41
N VAL A 294 -23.11 1.68 5.01
CA VAL A 294 -22.69 1.74 3.61
C VAL A 294 -23.12 0.51 2.80
N GLY A 295 -23.82 -0.44 3.42
CA GLY A 295 -24.37 -1.63 2.77
C GLY A 295 -23.34 -2.75 2.57
N LEU A 296 -22.29 -2.79 3.36
CA LEU A 296 -21.33 -3.89 3.40
C LEU A 296 -21.61 -4.85 4.55
N SER A 297 -20.89 -5.97 4.59
CA SER A 297 -20.96 -6.97 5.65
C SER A 297 -19.58 -7.23 6.22
N THR A 298 -19.48 -7.37 7.54
CA THR A 298 -18.25 -7.77 8.22
C THR A 298 -17.88 -9.23 7.99
N THR A 299 -18.80 -10.06 7.46
CA THR A 299 -18.61 -11.52 7.26
C THR A 299 -18.56 -11.95 5.80
N ALA A 300 -18.96 -11.09 4.84
CA ALA A 300 -18.94 -11.43 3.41
C ALA A 300 -17.51 -11.54 2.87
N ARG A 301 -17.27 -12.53 2.00
CA ARG A 301 -16.00 -12.73 1.30
C ARG A 301 -16.07 -12.26 -0.14
N GLY A 302 -14.94 -11.74 -0.66
CA GLY A 302 -14.74 -11.43 -2.06
C GLY A 302 -15.66 -10.35 -2.65
N ARG A 303 -15.76 -10.33 -3.98
CA ARG A 303 -16.52 -9.32 -4.75
C ARG A 303 -18.03 -9.27 -4.45
N GLN A 304 -18.58 -10.26 -3.78
CA GLN A 304 -20.00 -10.26 -3.41
C GLN A 304 -20.37 -9.19 -2.36
N ALA A 305 -19.37 -8.56 -1.73
CA ALA A 305 -19.60 -7.52 -0.75
C ALA A 305 -20.07 -6.20 -1.39
N VAL A 306 -19.69 -5.92 -2.64
CA VAL A 306 -20.06 -4.68 -3.34
C VAL A 306 -21.27 -4.96 -4.22
N LYS A 307 -22.47 -4.57 -3.75
CA LYS A 307 -23.67 -4.53 -4.59
C LYS A 307 -23.72 -3.17 -5.30
N ALA A 308 -23.93 -3.22 -6.60
CA ALA A 308 -24.15 -2.03 -7.43
C ALA A 308 -25.32 -1.17 -6.95
#